data_029cdd76d9a749486097a077937ae3cd
#
_entry.id   029cdd76d9a749486097a077937ae3cd
#
_cell.length_a   1.000
_cell.length_b   1.000
_cell.length_c   1.000
_cell.angle_alpha   90.00
_cell.angle_beta   90.00
_cell.angle_gamma   90.00
#
_symmetry.space_group_name_H-M   'P 1'
#
loop_
_entity.id
_entity.type
_entity.pdbx_description
1 polymer ?
#
loop_
_entity_poly.entity_id
_entity_poly.type
_entity_poly.pdbx_seq_one_letter_code
_entity_poly.pdbx_strand_id
1 'polypeptide(L)'
;MERFLSRYTDQQICINYEDYERAKKAFHARYTDYIPGVGIDPSRIPHLTEEDIKKKKAELGLPLDKLILLSSGELIKRKNHETILKALSQLKELSNVHYLLCGHGALDTYLRDLAEQLGISHMVTFAGYREDILKILQTADLFLFPSYQEGLPMALLEAMASGLPVICSDIRGSRDLMGDILSQNGSISLCSGGIMVKKADDAAAYSKAIRHLLKNTDNFEKLGQENVNRSRLFQSEVVMEKMSEIYRRILIG
;
A
#
# COMPACT_ATOMS: atom_id res chain seq x y z
N MET A 1 -4.12 22.05 -18.65
CA MET A 1 -3.44 21.43 -19.81
C MET A 1 -4.17 20.15 -20.24
N GLU A 2 -4.35 19.14 -19.40
CA GLU A 2 -5.02 17.86 -19.71
C GLU A 2 -6.40 18.03 -20.40
N ARG A 3 -7.28 18.89 -19.84
CA ARG A 3 -8.61 19.17 -20.43
C ARG A 3 -8.55 19.74 -21.86
N PHE A 4 -7.52 20.51 -22.19
CA PHE A 4 -7.34 21.04 -23.55
C PHE A 4 -6.87 19.93 -24.48
N LEU A 5 -5.86 19.15 -24.09
CA LEU A 5 -5.30 18.05 -24.87
C LEU A 5 -6.32 16.93 -25.10
N SER A 6 -7.25 16.73 -24.18
CA SER A 6 -8.28 15.70 -24.33
C SER A 6 -9.20 15.89 -25.57
N ARG A 7 -9.29 17.11 -26.13
CA ARG A 7 -10.01 17.36 -27.38
C ARG A 7 -9.36 16.71 -28.62
N TYR A 8 -8.10 16.34 -28.49
CA TYR A 8 -7.31 15.69 -29.56
C TYR A 8 -6.98 14.24 -29.20
N THR A 9 -7.70 13.68 -28.22
CA THR A 9 -7.48 12.33 -27.71
C THR A 9 -8.65 11.45 -28.13
N ASP A 10 -8.38 10.41 -28.91
CA ASP A 10 -9.38 9.43 -29.29
C ASP A 10 -9.70 8.50 -28.12
N GLN A 11 -8.66 8.03 -27.40
CA GLN A 11 -8.80 7.08 -26.32
C GLN A 11 -8.04 7.55 -25.08
N GLN A 12 -8.75 7.73 -23.97
CA GLN A 12 -8.18 8.01 -22.65
C GLN A 12 -8.40 6.80 -21.74
N ILE A 13 -7.33 6.36 -21.08
CA ILE A 13 -7.38 5.27 -20.11
C ILE A 13 -7.02 5.82 -18.74
N CYS A 14 -7.87 5.56 -17.75
CA CYS A 14 -7.64 5.92 -16.34
C CYS A 14 -7.39 4.67 -15.53
N ILE A 15 -6.44 4.73 -14.59
CA ILE A 15 -6.01 3.58 -13.76
C ILE A 15 -6.58 3.60 -12.34
N ASN A 16 -7.37 4.61 -12.00
CA ASN A 16 -8.18 4.66 -10.79
C ASN A 16 -9.56 5.25 -11.10
N TYR A 17 -10.53 4.92 -10.26
CA TYR A 17 -11.92 5.26 -10.51
C TYR A 17 -12.22 6.76 -10.36
N GLU A 18 -11.54 7.46 -9.44
CA GLU A 18 -11.72 8.90 -9.25
C GLU A 18 -11.28 9.70 -10.48
N ASP A 19 -10.12 9.36 -11.06
CA ASP A 19 -9.63 9.99 -12.29
C ASP A 19 -10.53 9.63 -13.50
N TYR A 20 -11.06 8.42 -13.55
CA TYR A 20 -12.03 8.01 -14.59
C TYR A 20 -13.31 8.85 -14.54
N GLU A 21 -13.93 8.97 -13.35
CA GLU A 21 -15.14 9.79 -13.20
C GLU A 21 -14.89 11.27 -13.49
N ARG A 22 -13.73 11.78 -13.08
CA ARG A 22 -13.30 13.15 -13.42
C ARG A 22 -13.12 13.32 -14.92
N ALA A 23 -12.47 12.37 -15.59
CA ALA A 23 -12.22 12.43 -17.01
C ALA A 23 -13.52 12.41 -17.80
N LYS A 24 -14.47 11.55 -17.45
CA LYS A 24 -15.82 11.51 -18.08
C LYS A 24 -16.59 12.82 -17.94
N LYS A 25 -16.44 13.51 -16.81
CA LYS A 25 -17.18 14.77 -16.53
C LYS A 25 -16.51 16.01 -17.11
N ALA A 26 -15.18 16.04 -17.18
CA ALA A 26 -14.43 17.26 -17.42
C ALA A 26 -13.59 17.26 -18.70
N PHE A 27 -13.33 16.11 -19.31
CA PHE A 27 -12.48 15.98 -20.49
C PHE A 27 -13.33 15.69 -21.72
N HIS A 28 -12.72 15.79 -22.90
CA HIS A 28 -13.39 15.72 -24.19
C HIS A 28 -12.82 14.61 -25.09
N ALA A 29 -12.15 13.62 -24.52
CA ALA A 29 -11.70 12.45 -25.27
C ALA A 29 -12.90 11.71 -25.89
N ARG A 30 -12.74 11.17 -27.10
CA ARG A 30 -13.81 10.43 -27.80
C ARG A 30 -14.28 9.23 -26.98
N TYR A 31 -13.32 8.51 -26.35
CA TYR A 31 -13.59 7.40 -25.44
C TYR A 31 -12.78 7.56 -24.17
N THR A 32 -13.38 7.22 -23.04
CA THR A 32 -12.71 7.19 -21.74
C THR A 32 -13.02 5.87 -21.07
N ASP A 33 -11.99 5.11 -20.73
CA ASP A 33 -12.11 3.80 -20.10
C ASP A 33 -11.34 3.73 -18.77
N TYR A 34 -11.80 2.84 -17.92
CA TYR A 34 -11.15 2.49 -16.66
C TYR A 34 -10.54 1.10 -16.75
N ILE A 35 -9.27 1.00 -16.37
CA ILE A 35 -8.59 -0.27 -16.10
C ILE A 35 -8.06 -0.28 -14.67
N PRO A 36 -8.06 -1.42 -13.96
CA PRO A 36 -7.61 -1.49 -12.56
C PRO A 36 -6.08 -1.55 -12.46
N GLY A 37 -5.39 -0.48 -12.86
CA GLY A 37 -3.94 -0.37 -12.83
C GLY A 37 -3.21 -1.23 -13.87
N VAL A 38 -2.03 -1.73 -13.47
CA VAL A 38 -1.20 -2.61 -14.33
C VAL A 38 -1.38 -4.09 -14.02
N GLY A 39 -2.09 -4.41 -12.96
CA GLY A 39 -2.37 -5.78 -12.51
C GLY A 39 -1.26 -6.40 -11.66
N ILE A 40 -1.64 -7.39 -10.87
CA ILE A 40 -0.74 -8.25 -10.12
C ILE A 40 -0.88 -9.70 -10.62
N ASP A 41 0.25 -10.40 -10.72
CA ASP A 41 0.27 -11.84 -10.98
C ASP A 41 0.37 -12.59 -9.64
N PRO A 42 -0.71 -13.25 -9.19
CA PRO A 42 -0.71 -13.96 -7.92
C PRO A 42 0.28 -15.12 -7.87
N SER A 43 0.63 -15.69 -9.02
CA SER A 43 1.59 -16.83 -9.09
C SER A 43 3.00 -16.43 -8.66
N ARG A 44 3.31 -15.14 -8.67
CA ARG A 44 4.60 -14.60 -8.23
C ARG A 44 4.70 -14.46 -6.70
N ILE A 45 3.58 -14.56 -5.98
CA ILE A 45 3.58 -14.49 -4.52
C ILE A 45 4.03 -15.85 -3.97
N PRO A 46 5.17 -15.92 -3.28
CA PRO A 46 5.68 -17.18 -2.77
C PRO A 46 4.85 -17.66 -1.57
N HIS A 47 4.74 -18.97 -1.43
CA HIS A 47 4.27 -19.59 -0.20
C HIS A 47 5.48 -20.07 0.59
N LEU A 48 5.88 -19.30 1.60
CA LEU A 48 7.01 -19.64 2.46
C LEU A 48 6.56 -20.53 3.60
N THR A 49 7.40 -21.53 3.94
CA THR A 49 7.22 -22.30 5.17
C THR A 49 7.61 -21.46 6.38
N GLU A 50 7.18 -21.87 7.58
CA GLU A 50 7.59 -21.18 8.82
C GLU A 50 9.14 -21.13 8.97
N GLU A 51 9.84 -22.17 8.51
CA GLU A 51 11.29 -22.18 8.52
C GLU A 51 11.89 -21.15 7.57
N ASP A 52 11.33 -21.00 6.35
CA ASP A 52 11.75 -19.99 5.39
C ASP A 52 11.50 -18.58 5.91
N ILE A 53 10.35 -18.36 6.58
CA ILE A 53 10.04 -17.08 7.23
C ILE A 53 11.06 -16.77 8.32
N LYS A 54 11.39 -17.73 9.19
CA LYS A 54 12.41 -17.56 10.24
C LYS A 54 13.78 -17.26 9.64
N LYS A 55 14.20 -17.97 8.60
CA LYS A 55 15.45 -17.71 7.87
C LYS A 55 15.47 -16.31 7.27
N LYS A 56 14.37 -15.89 6.65
CA LYS A 56 14.27 -14.55 6.06
C LYS A 56 14.29 -13.45 7.12
N LYS A 57 13.59 -13.62 8.25
CA LYS A 57 13.67 -12.70 9.40
C LYS A 57 15.11 -12.59 9.91
N ALA A 58 15.82 -13.70 10.06
CA ALA A 58 17.21 -13.70 10.49
C ALA A 58 18.16 -13.01 9.48
N GLU A 59 17.98 -13.24 8.16
CA GLU A 59 18.72 -12.55 7.09
C GLU A 59 18.56 -11.03 7.19
N LEU A 60 17.35 -10.57 7.50
CA LEU A 60 17.01 -9.14 7.62
C LEU A 60 17.37 -8.54 9.00
N GLY A 61 17.88 -9.34 9.93
CA GLY A 61 18.17 -8.90 11.30
C GLY A 61 16.91 -8.55 12.10
N LEU A 62 15.77 -9.18 11.79
CA LEU A 62 14.49 -8.92 12.43
C LEU A 62 14.31 -9.78 13.69
N PRO A 63 13.71 -9.25 14.76
CA PRO A 63 13.37 -10.02 15.94
C PRO A 63 12.29 -11.07 15.61
N LEU A 64 12.43 -12.27 16.18
CA LEU A 64 11.49 -13.37 15.94
C LEU A 64 10.24 -13.29 16.84
N ASP A 65 10.36 -12.59 17.96
CA ASP A 65 9.36 -12.45 19.01
C ASP A 65 8.49 -11.19 18.90
N LYS A 66 8.68 -10.40 17.82
CA LYS A 66 7.94 -9.16 17.60
C LYS A 66 7.08 -9.20 16.35
N LEU A 67 6.00 -8.45 16.38
CA LEU A 67 5.20 -8.16 15.20
C LEU A 67 5.95 -7.22 14.25
N ILE A 68 6.04 -7.58 12.99
CA ILE A 68 6.76 -6.82 11.97
C ILE A 68 5.77 -5.93 11.21
N LEU A 69 5.93 -4.63 11.37
CA LEU A 69 5.24 -3.62 10.58
C LEU A 69 6.13 -3.27 9.38
N LEU A 70 5.62 -3.37 8.17
CA LEU A 70 6.40 -3.20 6.94
C LEU A 70 5.91 -2.01 6.12
N SER A 71 6.84 -1.23 5.61
CA SER A 71 6.60 -0.34 4.46
C SER A 71 7.60 -0.65 3.36
N SER A 72 7.17 -0.55 2.10
CA SER A 72 8.05 -0.66 0.94
C SER A 72 7.80 0.46 -0.05
N GLY A 73 8.88 1.00 -0.61
CA GLY A 73 8.81 2.04 -1.62
C GLY A 73 10.03 2.94 -1.63
N GLU A 74 10.08 3.82 -2.61
CA GLU A 74 11.14 4.81 -2.75
C GLU A 74 11.17 5.76 -1.55
N LEU A 75 12.36 6.07 -1.03
CA LEU A 75 12.53 6.97 0.13
C LEU A 75 12.53 8.43 -0.33
N ILE A 76 11.35 8.90 -0.73
CA ILE A 76 11.08 10.27 -1.21
C ILE A 76 9.88 10.88 -0.50
N LYS A 77 9.76 12.20 -0.58
CA LYS A 77 8.71 12.97 0.13
C LYS A 77 7.29 12.44 -0.17
N ARG A 78 7.02 12.06 -1.42
CA ARG A 78 5.69 11.57 -1.84
C ARG A 78 5.28 10.30 -1.10
N LYS A 79 6.21 9.39 -0.78
CA LYS A 79 5.97 8.13 -0.06
C LYS A 79 5.79 8.31 1.45
N ASN A 80 6.23 9.44 2.01
CA ASN A 80 5.89 9.92 3.35
C ASN A 80 6.19 8.96 4.52
N HIS A 81 7.29 8.19 4.42
CA HIS A 81 7.70 7.27 5.50
C HIS A 81 7.98 8.00 6.83
N GLU A 82 8.29 9.30 6.78
CA GLU A 82 8.46 10.17 7.94
C GLU A 82 7.25 10.14 8.88
N THR A 83 6.02 10.13 8.34
CA THR A 83 4.81 10.08 9.15
C THR A 83 4.69 8.79 9.96
N ILE A 84 5.16 7.65 9.40
CA ILE A 84 5.17 6.39 10.14
C ILE A 84 6.20 6.43 11.29
N LEU A 85 7.40 6.97 11.06
CA LEU A 85 8.39 7.13 12.14
C LEU A 85 7.84 8.00 13.27
N LYS A 86 7.17 9.11 12.94
CA LYS A 86 6.50 9.97 13.93
C LYS A 86 5.34 9.26 14.63
N ALA A 87 4.59 8.42 13.95
CA ALA A 87 3.51 7.63 14.55
C ALA A 87 4.07 6.60 15.54
N LEU A 88 5.15 5.89 15.16
CA LEU A 88 5.82 4.91 16.01
C LEU A 88 6.45 5.55 17.25
N SER A 89 6.96 6.77 17.16
CA SER A 89 7.48 7.48 18.33
C SER A 89 6.42 7.77 19.40
N GLN A 90 5.14 7.76 19.02
CA GLN A 90 4.00 7.88 19.95
C GLN A 90 3.55 6.51 20.51
N LEU A 91 4.23 5.43 20.12
CA LEU A 91 3.93 4.03 20.49
C LEU A 91 5.12 3.34 21.18
N LYS A 92 6.04 4.12 21.76
CA LYS A 92 7.27 3.59 22.39
C LYS A 92 7.03 2.56 23.51
N GLU A 93 5.84 2.62 24.13
CA GLU A 93 5.42 1.64 25.12
C GLU A 93 5.12 0.25 24.54
N LEU A 94 4.93 0.14 23.21
CA LEU A 94 4.70 -1.13 22.54
C LEU A 94 6.05 -1.82 22.25
N SER A 95 6.54 -2.58 23.21
CA SER A 95 7.81 -3.30 23.08
C SER A 95 7.77 -4.49 22.11
N ASN A 96 6.57 -4.93 21.73
CA ASN A 96 6.32 -6.11 20.89
C ASN A 96 6.22 -5.83 19.40
N VAL A 97 6.61 -4.63 18.92
CA VAL A 97 6.59 -4.29 17.49
C VAL A 97 7.98 -3.93 16.99
N HIS A 98 8.22 -4.18 15.70
CA HIS A 98 9.42 -3.77 14.99
C HIS A 98 9.04 -3.27 13.60
N TYR A 99 9.59 -2.16 13.15
CA TYR A 99 9.32 -1.57 11.85
C TYR A 99 10.42 -1.90 10.86
N LEU A 100 10.04 -2.49 9.74
CA LEU A 100 10.90 -2.78 8.60
C LEU A 100 10.58 -1.80 7.47
N LEU A 101 11.57 -1.04 7.03
CA LEU A 101 11.45 -0.14 5.89
C LEU A 101 12.34 -0.62 4.74
N CYS A 102 11.71 -1.07 3.65
CA CYS A 102 12.37 -1.51 2.42
C CYS A 102 12.30 -0.41 1.36
N GLY A 103 13.44 0.01 0.86
CA GLY A 103 13.54 1.02 -0.19
C GLY A 103 14.85 1.80 -0.14
N HIS A 104 15.06 2.61 -1.17
CA HIS A 104 16.16 3.57 -1.22
C HIS A 104 15.64 4.89 -1.81
N GLY A 105 16.38 5.96 -1.63
CA GLY A 105 16.03 7.27 -2.19
C GLY A 105 16.70 8.41 -1.44
N ALA A 106 16.41 9.63 -1.90
CA ALA A 106 17.08 10.85 -1.42
C ALA A 106 16.87 11.13 0.09
N LEU A 107 15.85 10.52 0.71
CA LEU A 107 15.55 10.73 2.13
C LEU A 107 16.12 9.63 3.05
N ASP A 108 16.94 8.68 2.57
CA ASP A 108 17.47 7.59 3.42
C ASP A 108 18.17 8.14 4.68
N THR A 109 19.19 8.98 4.52
CA THR A 109 19.92 9.58 5.65
C THR A 109 18.98 10.36 6.57
N TYR A 110 18.13 11.20 6.01
CA TYR A 110 17.16 11.97 6.78
C TYR A 110 16.23 11.10 7.64
N LEU A 111 15.72 9.99 7.09
CA LEU A 111 14.82 9.10 7.84
C LEU A 111 15.53 8.33 8.95
N ARG A 112 16.81 7.97 8.76
CA ARG A 112 17.65 7.37 9.81
C ARG A 112 17.91 8.37 10.94
N ASP A 113 18.33 9.58 10.61
CA ASP A 113 18.55 10.65 11.58
C ASP A 113 17.26 10.99 12.35
N LEU A 114 16.12 11.00 11.66
CA LEU A 114 14.82 11.21 12.27
C LEU A 114 14.47 10.08 13.26
N ALA A 115 14.73 8.82 12.91
CA ALA A 115 14.49 7.70 13.81
C ALA A 115 15.35 7.80 15.08
N GLU A 116 16.59 8.26 14.95
CA GLU A 116 17.49 8.53 16.08
C GLU A 116 16.96 9.68 16.95
N GLN A 117 16.65 10.83 16.35
CA GLN A 117 16.08 12.00 17.05
C GLN A 117 14.77 11.67 17.78
N LEU A 118 13.94 10.82 17.21
CA LEU A 118 12.71 10.33 17.84
C LEU A 118 12.97 9.25 18.90
N GLY A 119 14.20 8.74 19.03
CA GLY A 119 14.60 7.71 19.99
C GLY A 119 13.96 6.34 19.71
N ILE A 120 13.75 6.00 18.43
CA ILE A 120 13.12 4.74 17.98
C ILE A 120 14.02 3.88 17.10
N SER A 121 15.30 4.22 16.93
CA SER A 121 16.24 3.47 16.08
C SER A 121 16.32 1.99 16.46
N HIS A 122 16.16 1.66 17.73
CA HIS A 122 16.18 0.29 18.25
C HIS A 122 15.01 -0.59 17.78
N MET A 123 13.95 0.01 17.25
CA MET A 123 12.76 -0.69 16.74
C MET A 123 12.55 -0.51 15.23
N VAL A 124 13.55 0.00 14.49
CA VAL A 124 13.48 0.24 13.05
C VAL A 124 14.64 -0.43 12.33
N THR A 125 14.35 -1.22 11.32
CA THR A 125 15.33 -1.74 10.36
C THR A 125 15.13 -1.10 9.00
N PHE A 126 16.18 -0.48 8.47
CA PHE A 126 16.23 0.02 7.10
C PHE A 126 16.93 -1.02 6.23
N ALA A 127 16.17 -1.77 5.46
CA ALA A 127 16.68 -2.91 4.66
C ALA A 127 17.24 -2.50 3.29
N GLY A 128 17.18 -1.22 2.93
CA GLY A 128 17.61 -0.76 1.61
C GLY A 128 16.70 -1.26 0.48
N TYR A 129 17.17 -1.17 -0.76
CA TYR A 129 16.45 -1.71 -1.92
C TYR A 129 16.45 -3.24 -1.90
N ARG A 130 15.28 -3.83 -2.17
CA ARG A 130 15.10 -5.28 -2.15
C ARG A 130 14.36 -5.76 -3.40
N GLU A 131 14.96 -6.71 -4.12
CA GLU A 131 14.31 -7.36 -5.26
C GLU A 131 13.36 -8.48 -4.83
N ASP A 132 13.56 -9.02 -3.63
CA ASP A 132 12.80 -10.12 -3.05
C ASP A 132 11.63 -9.65 -2.16
N ILE A 133 11.06 -8.46 -2.46
CA ILE A 133 10.01 -7.84 -1.63
C ILE A 133 8.81 -8.77 -1.40
N LEU A 134 8.41 -9.59 -2.37
CA LEU A 134 7.31 -10.54 -2.21
C LEU A 134 7.60 -11.62 -1.16
N LYS A 135 8.87 -12.00 -0.96
CA LYS A 135 9.28 -12.90 0.13
C LYS A 135 9.30 -12.16 1.46
N ILE A 136 9.71 -10.89 1.46
CA ILE A 136 9.75 -10.06 2.67
C ILE A 136 8.33 -9.79 3.17
N LEU A 137 7.35 -9.56 2.31
CA LEU A 137 5.95 -9.41 2.68
C LEU A 137 5.43 -10.60 3.51
N GLN A 138 5.89 -11.83 3.23
CA GLN A 138 5.54 -13.03 4.02
C GLN A 138 6.13 -13.04 5.43
N THR A 139 7.06 -12.14 5.76
CA THR A 139 7.65 -12.03 7.10
C THR A 139 6.98 -10.97 7.97
N ALA A 140 6.08 -10.20 7.38
CA ALA A 140 5.40 -9.09 8.04
C ALA A 140 4.02 -9.50 8.57
N ASP A 141 3.54 -8.74 9.55
CA ASP A 141 2.24 -8.92 10.18
C ASP A 141 1.26 -7.81 9.80
N LEU A 142 1.76 -6.64 9.40
CA LEU A 142 0.97 -5.46 9.05
C LEU A 142 1.72 -4.60 8.03
N PHE A 143 1.04 -4.15 6.97
CA PHE A 143 1.62 -3.25 5.98
C PHE A 143 1.17 -1.79 6.19
N LEU A 144 2.11 -0.84 6.16
CA LEU A 144 1.88 0.59 6.37
C LEU A 144 2.19 1.37 5.09
N PHE A 145 1.20 2.10 4.58
CA PHE A 145 1.30 2.82 3.31
C PHE A 145 0.85 4.28 3.42
N PRO A 146 1.74 5.21 3.84
CA PRO A 146 1.40 6.60 4.14
C PRO A 146 1.50 7.57 2.96
N SER A 147 1.56 7.11 1.72
CA SER A 147 1.79 7.95 0.53
C SER A 147 0.82 9.12 0.44
N TYR A 148 1.31 10.28 -0.01
CA TYR A 148 0.48 11.45 -0.31
C TYR A 148 -0.31 11.32 -1.61
N GLN A 149 0.24 10.61 -2.58
CA GLN A 149 -0.37 10.49 -3.91
C GLN A 149 0.12 9.24 -4.64
N GLU A 150 -0.84 8.50 -5.23
CA GLU A 150 -0.60 7.37 -6.12
C GLU A 150 -1.67 7.34 -7.22
N GLY A 151 -1.34 6.70 -8.34
CA GLY A 151 -2.32 6.29 -9.36
C GLY A 151 -3.10 5.06 -8.88
N LEU A 152 -2.49 3.88 -9.02
CA LEU A 152 -2.85 2.66 -8.29
C LEU A 152 -1.58 2.12 -7.62
N PRO A 153 -1.52 2.02 -6.26
CA PRO A 153 -0.28 1.72 -5.55
C PRO A 153 0.05 0.22 -5.57
N MET A 154 1.03 -0.18 -6.41
CA MET A 154 1.43 -1.58 -6.54
C MET A 154 1.93 -2.18 -5.22
N ALA A 155 2.73 -1.44 -4.45
CA ALA A 155 3.22 -1.95 -3.15
C ALA A 155 2.08 -2.28 -2.17
N LEU A 156 1.00 -1.49 -2.17
CA LEU A 156 -0.20 -1.78 -1.36
C LEU A 156 -0.94 -3.01 -1.91
N LEU A 157 -1.08 -3.12 -3.24
CA LEU A 157 -1.71 -4.27 -3.89
C LEU A 157 -0.92 -5.57 -3.65
N GLU A 158 0.41 -5.52 -3.71
CA GLU A 158 1.29 -6.66 -3.40
C GLU A 158 1.14 -7.11 -1.94
N ALA A 159 1.08 -6.18 -1.00
CA ALA A 159 0.85 -6.47 0.41
C ALA A 159 -0.53 -7.11 0.64
N MET A 160 -1.58 -6.57 0.01
CA MET A 160 -2.94 -7.12 0.07
C MET A 160 -3.00 -8.53 -0.50
N ALA A 161 -2.39 -8.76 -1.67
CA ALA A 161 -2.34 -10.06 -2.32
C ALA A 161 -1.50 -11.10 -1.54
N SER A 162 -0.55 -10.61 -0.73
CA SER A 162 0.23 -11.43 0.21
C SER A 162 -0.51 -11.75 1.51
N GLY A 163 -1.77 -11.30 1.67
CA GLY A 163 -2.58 -11.59 2.84
C GLY A 163 -2.29 -10.71 4.05
N LEU A 164 -1.66 -9.56 3.89
CA LEU A 164 -1.41 -8.66 5.01
C LEU A 164 -2.61 -7.75 5.28
N PRO A 165 -2.99 -7.55 6.56
CA PRO A 165 -3.76 -6.37 6.97
C PRO A 165 -3.00 -5.10 6.58
N VAL A 166 -3.72 -4.01 6.27
CA VAL A 166 -3.07 -2.79 5.82
C VAL A 166 -3.57 -1.54 6.55
N ILE A 167 -2.67 -0.57 6.74
CA ILE A 167 -3.04 0.80 7.11
C ILE A 167 -2.48 1.71 6.02
N CYS A 168 -3.35 2.43 5.33
CA CYS A 168 -2.94 3.30 4.22
C CYS A 168 -3.57 4.69 4.34
N SER A 169 -3.02 5.66 3.61
CA SER A 169 -3.65 6.96 3.44
C SER A 169 -4.90 6.87 2.56
N ASP A 170 -5.91 7.67 2.88
CA ASP A 170 -7.16 7.81 2.13
C ASP A 170 -6.93 8.68 0.88
N ILE A 171 -6.33 8.08 -0.15
CA ILE A 171 -6.02 8.67 -1.45
C ILE A 171 -6.63 7.86 -2.59
N ARG A 172 -6.74 8.45 -3.78
CA ARG A 172 -7.43 7.90 -4.96
C ARG A 172 -7.21 6.40 -5.17
N GLY A 173 -5.96 6.00 -5.46
CA GLY A 173 -5.64 4.60 -5.74
C GLY A 173 -5.81 3.67 -4.54
N SER A 174 -5.63 4.17 -3.29
CA SER A 174 -5.88 3.37 -2.09
C SER A 174 -7.38 3.09 -1.90
N ARG A 175 -8.27 4.06 -2.22
CA ARG A 175 -9.73 3.85 -2.15
C ARG A 175 -10.20 2.73 -3.05
N ASP A 176 -9.66 2.66 -4.27
CA ASP A 176 -10.01 1.59 -5.21
C ASP A 176 -9.63 0.22 -4.66
N LEU A 177 -8.46 0.11 -4.04
CA LEU A 177 -7.97 -1.14 -3.44
C LEU A 177 -8.76 -1.51 -2.18
N MET A 178 -8.95 -0.57 -1.25
CA MET A 178 -9.58 -0.83 0.04
C MET A 178 -11.09 -1.08 -0.02
N GLY A 179 -11.75 -0.60 -1.09
CA GLY A 179 -13.18 -0.76 -1.28
C GLY A 179 -14.02 0.04 -0.28
N ASP A 180 -15.13 -0.53 0.16
CA ASP A 180 -16.12 0.17 0.97
C ASP A 180 -15.65 0.47 2.39
N ILE A 181 -16.04 1.65 2.88
CA ILE A 181 -15.84 2.04 4.27
C ILE A 181 -16.95 1.41 5.11
N LEU A 182 -16.57 0.52 6.02
CA LEU A 182 -17.49 -0.15 6.94
C LEU A 182 -17.92 0.75 8.10
N SER A 183 -16.98 1.56 8.61
CA SER A 183 -17.26 2.55 9.66
C SER A 183 -16.20 3.65 9.70
N GLN A 184 -16.54 4.78 10.30
CA GLN A 184 -15.63 5.92 10.48
C GLN A 184 -15.50 6.30 11.94
N ASN A 185 -14.28 6.58 12.38
CA ASN A 185 -13.98 7.03 13.74
C ASN A 185 -12.98 8.21 13.72
N GLY A 186 -13.51 9.41 13.57
CA GLY A 186 -12.71 10.64 13.50
C GLY A 186 -11.80 10.66 12.27
N SER A 187 -10.50 10.55 12.48
CA SER A 187 -9.46 10.60 11.44
C SER A 187 -9.20 9.28 10.71
N ILE A 188 -9.85 8.18 11.12
CA ILE A 188 -9.66 6.86 10.51
C ILE A 188 -10.98 6.29 9.98
N SER A 189 -10.89 5.49 8.92
CA SER A 189 -11.99 4.74 8.32
C SER A 189 -11.63 3.25 8.32
N LEU A 190 -12.52 2.41 8.88
CA LEU A 190 -12.35 0.95 8.88
C LEU A 190 -12.88 0.39 7.57
N CYS A 191 -12.10 -0.49 6.94
CA CYS A 191 -12.45 -1.23 5.74
C CYS A 191 -12.33 -2.74 6.01
N SER A 192 -12.76 -3.58 5.08
CA SER A 192 -12.75 -5.03 5.25
C SER A 192 -11.34 -5.61 5.47
N GLY A 193 -10.31 -5.04 4.83
CA GLY A 193 -8.93 -5.52 4.92
C GLY A 193 -7.99 -4.64 5.77
N GLY A 194 -8.52 -3.62 6.47
CA GLY A 194 -7.67 -2.74 7.27
C GLY A 194 -8.24 -1.35 7.52
N ILE A 195 -7.37 -0.34 7.56
CA ILE A 195 -7.73 1.03 7.95
C ILE A 195 -7.20 2.05 6.93
N MET A 196 -8.03 3.01 6.54
CA MET A 196 -7.60 4.21 5.84
C MET A 196 -7.50 5.40 6.79
N VAL A 197 -6.42 6.16 6.67
CA VAL A 197 -6.16 7.40 7.43
C VAL A 197 -6.46 8.60 6.55
N LYS A 198 -7.38 9.48 6.99
CA LYS A 198 -7.92 10.60 6.18
C LYS A 198 -6.87 11.60 5.72
N LYS A 199 -5.88 11.91 6.57
CA LYS A 199 -4.76 12.80 6.22
C LYS A 199 -3.47 12.03 6.26
N ALA A 200 -2.76 11.98 5.14
CA ALA A 200 -1.54 11.20 5.00
C ALA A 200 -0.40 11.63 5.95
N ASP A 201 -0.41 12.87 6.42
CA ASP A 201 0.58 13.44 7.35
C ASP A 201 0.14 13.42 8.83
N ASP A 202 -1.01 12.82 9.14
CA ASP A 202 -1.51 12.71 10.52
C ASP A 202 -0.87 11.53 11.26
N ALA A 203 0.31 11.74 11.83
CA ALA A 203 1.02 10.72 12.62
C ALA A 203 0.21 10.20 13.82
N ALA A 204 -0.62 11.05 14.44
CA ALA A 204 -1.48 10.64 15.55
C ALA A 204 -2.60 9.70 15.09
N ALA A 205 -3.15 9.92 13.88
CA ALA A 205 -4.13 9.03 13.29
C ALA A 205 -3.50 7.66 12.91
N TYR A 206 -2.27 7.65 12.37
CA TYR A 206 -1.54 6.40 12.13
C TYR A 206 -1.23 5.67 13.43
N SER A 207 -0.77 6.38 14.47
CA SER A 207 -0.57 5.80 15.81
C SER A 207 -1.86 5.17 16.36
N LYS A 208 -3.00 5.87 16.23
CA LYS A 208 -4.32 5.35 16.62
C LYS A 208 -4.71 4.10 15.82
N ALA A 209 -4.50 4.11 14.50
CA ALA A 209 -4.81 2.99 13.61
C ALA A 209 -3.94 1.76 13.93
N ILE A 210 -2.63 1.94 14.11
CA ILE A 210 -1.71 0.88 14.51
C ILE A 210 -2.15 0.27 15.84
N ARG A 211 -2.37 1.10 16.86
CA ARG A 211 -2.85 0.66 18.18
C ARG A 211 -4.17 -0.10 18.11
N HIS A 212 -5.08 0.34 17.24
CA HIS A 212 -6.39 -0.31 17.06
C HIS A 212 -6.22 -1.73 16.51
N LEU A 213 -5.41 -1.94 15.47
CA LEU A 213 -5.18 -3.28 14.91
C LEU A 213 -4.38 -4.16 15.85
N LEU A 214 -3.34 -3.65 16.52
CA LEU A 214 -2.51 -4.42 17.44
C LEU A 214 -3.27 -4.90 18.70
N LYS A 215 -4.38 -4.27 19.06
CA LYS A 215 -5.27 -4.77 20.13
C LYS A 215 -6.11 -5.98 19.71
N ASN A 216 -6.19 -6.26 18.42
CA ASN A 216 -7.08 -7.27 17.82
C ASN A 216 -6.32 -8.11 16.80
N THR A 217 -5.12 -8.59 17.14
CA THR A 217 -4.28 -9.39 16.23
C THR A 217 -4.93 -10.69 15.78
N ASP A 218 -5.84 -11.24 16.58
CA ASP A 218 -6.64 -12.43 16.23
C ASP A 218 -7.46 -12.22 14.94
N ASN A 219 -7.71 -10.98 14.54
CA ASN A 219 -8.40 -10.64 13.30
C ASN A 219 -7.46 -10.50 12.08
N PHE A 220 -6.14 -10.60 12.26
CA PHE A 220 -5.20 -10.35 11.16
C PHE A 220 -5.39 -11.32 10.01
N GLU A 221 -5.58 -12.59 10.29
CA GLU A 221 -5.85 -13.61 9.27
C GLU A 221 -7.13 -13.28 8.47
N LYS A 222 -8.21 -12.89 9.15
CA LYS A 222 -9.46 -12.49 8.50
C LYS A 222 -9.27 -11.25 7.61
N LEU A 223 -8.61 -10.20 8.11
CA LEU A 223 -8.34 -8.99 7.35
C LEU A 223 -7.44 -9.28 6.13
N GLY A 224 -6.44 -10.14 6.31
CA GLY A 224 -5.56 -10.60 5.24
C GLY A 224 -6.32 -11.36 4.17
N GLN A 225 -7.22 -12.28 4.56
CA GLN A 225 -8.05 -13.03 3.59
C GLN A 225 -8.98 -12.12 2.79
N GLU A 226 -9.56 -11.09 3.41
CA GLU A 226 -10.35 -10.07 2.71
C GLU A 226 -9.50 -9.31 1.69
N ASN A 227 -8.26 -8.99 2.03
CA ASN A 227 -7.32 -8.35 1.12
C ASN A 227 -6.93 -9.26 -0.05
N VAL A 228 -6.68 -10.55 0.18
CA VAL A 228 -6.45 -11.53 -0.91
C VAL A 228 -7.66 -11.59 -1.84
N ASN A 229 -8.86 -11.69 -1.30
CA ASN A 229 -10.08 -11.73 -2.10
C ASN A 229 -10.25 -10.44 -2.93
N ARG A 230 -9.99 -9.29 -2.32
CA ARG A 230 -10.08 -7.98 -2.98
C ARG A 230 -9.04 -7.83 -4.09
N SER A 231 -7.80 -8.28 -3.87
CA SER A 231 -6.71 -8.19 -4.85
C SER A 231 -6.99 -8.93 -6.15
N ARG A 232 -7.88 -9.94 -6.14
CA ARG A 232 -8.29 -10.68 -7.35
C ARG A 232 -8.94 -9.79 -8.42
N LEU A 233 -9.57 -8.69 -8.02
CA LEU A 233 -10.15 -7.73 -8.94
C LEU A 233 -9.11 -6.92 -9.73
N PHE A 234 -7.84 -7.02 -9.31
CA PHE A 234 -6.69 -6.30 -9.85
C PHE A 234 -5.63 -7.25 -10.41
N GLN A 235 -6.01 -8.47 -10.80
CA GLN A 235 -5.09 -9.43 -11.41
C GLN A 235 -4.73 -9.02 -12.85
N SER A 236 -3.54 -9.44 -13.28
CA SER A 236 -3.02 -9.13 -14.62
C SER A 236 -3.95 -9.59 -15.73
N GLU A 237 -4.61 -10.75 -15.55
CA GLU A 237 -5.58 -11.29 -16.50
C GLU A 237 -6.77 -10.36 -16.69
N VAL A 238 -7.31 -9.80 -15.60
CA VAL A 238 -8.43 -8.83 -15.62
C VAL A 238 -8.03 -7.55 -16.37
N VAL A 239 -6.80 -7.08 -16.12
CA VAL A 239 -6.27 -5.89 -16.81
C VAL A 239 -6.06 -6.18 -18.30
N MET A 240 -5.47 -7.32 -18.65
CA MET A 240 -5.20 -7.73 -20.03
C MET A 240 -6.49 -7.92 -20.85
N GLU A 241 -7.54 -8.49 -20.24
CA GLU A 241 -8.85 -8.65 -20.88
C GLU A 241 -9.44 -7.28 -21.24
N LYS A 242 -9.51 -6.36 -20.27
CA LYS A 242 -10.01 -4.99 -20.50
C LYS A 242 -9.18 -4.22 -21.53
N MET A 243 -7.86 -4.33 -21.47
CA MET A 243 -6.99 -3.70 -22.47
C MET A 243 -7.23 -4.27 -23.86
N SER A 244 -7.40 -5.59 -23.98
CA SER A 244 -7.69 -6.25 -25.27
C SER A 244 -9.02 -5.77 -25.86
N GLU A 245 -10.05 -5.58 -25.04
CA GLU A 245 -11.32 -5.02 -25.48
C GLU A 245 -11.17 -3.59 -26.01
N ILE A 246 -10.40 -2.74 -25.30
CA ILE A 246 -10.10 -1.37 -25.75
C ILE A 246 -9.38 -1.38 -27.11
N TYR A 247 -8.33 -2.19 -27.24
CA TYR A 247 -7.58 -2.29 -28.51
C TYR A 247 -8.44 -2.82 -29.66
N ARG A 248 -9.27 -3.85 -29.44
CA ARG A 248 -10.20 -4.33 -30.47
C ARG A 248 -11.14 -3.23 -30.95
N ARG A 249 -11.69 -2.45 -30.05
CA ARG A 249 -12.57 -1.31 -30.39
C ARG A 249 -11.85 -0.25 -31.23
N ILE A 250 -10.59 0.07 -30.90
CA ILE A 250 -9.78 1.05 -31.65
C ILE A 250 -9.44 0.54 -33.06
N LEU A 251 -9.18 -0.76 -33.22
CA LEU A 251 -8.78 -1.33 -34.50
C LEU A 251 -9.95 -1.57 -35.47
N ILE A 252 -11.18 -1.69 -34.96
CA ILE A 252 -12.38 -2.01 -35.77
C ILE A 252 -13.20 -0.74 -36.09
N GLY A 253 -13.07 0.31 -35.30
CA GLY A 253 -13.84 1.56 -35.42
C GLY A 253 -13.06 2.71 -35.94
#